data_5f7b4e73b2aef998c6f92c797ad44084
#
_entry.id   5f7b4e73b2aef998c6f92c797ad44084
#
_cell.length_a   1.000
_cell.length_b   1.000
_cell.length_c   1.000
_cell.angle_alpha   90.00
_cell.angle_beta   90.00
_cell.angle_gamma   90.00
#
_symmetry.space_group_name_H-M   'P 1'
#
loop_
_entity.id
_entity.type
_entity.pdbx_description
1 polymer ?
#
loop_
_entity_poly.entity_id
_entity_poly.type
_entity_poly.pdbx_seq_one_letter_code
_entity_poly.pdbx_strand_id
1 'polypeptide(L)'
;MDNLHGQLISLLPRLRRFAFTLTGSMDDAEDLLQAACEKALKSLDRFEKGTRMDSWMYRIIQNCWIDQVRARKVRGPAVEMEIAERVAGSDARQETEARLTLQRVQEKVAELPEEQRVLIAMVSVEGLSYKEAATALDIPIGTVMSRLARGRRRLHELLELSGPAAGVAGAAGD
;
A
#
# COMPACT_ATOMS: atom_id res chain seq x y z
N MET A 1 24.71 9.73 15.69
CA MET A 1 23.24 9.57 15.86
C MET A 1 22.47 10.53 14.96
N ASP A 2 22.92 11.77 14.80
CA ASP A 2 22.20 12.81 14.04
C ASP A 2 21.89 12.46 12.57
N ASN A 3 22.74 11.67 11.90
CA ASN A 3 22.52 11.32 10.50
C ASN A 3 21.36 10.31 10.28
N LEU A 4 21.14 9.37 11.19
CA LEU A 4 20.08 8.34 11.02
C LEU A 4 18.68 8.94 11.22
N HIS A 5 18.51 9.83 12.20
CA HIS A 5 17.26 10.55 12.39
C HIS A 5 16.94 11.46 11.19
N GLY A 6 17.96 12.19 10.69
CA GLY A 6 17.79 13.02 9.48
C GLY A 6 17.42 12.20 8.25
N GLN A 7 18.00 11.02 8.06
CA GLN A 7 17.63 10.10 6.99
C GLN A 7 16.18 9.61 7.14
N LEU A 8 15.78 9.22 8.35
CA LEU A 8 14.41 8.80 8.62
C LEU A 8 13.41 9.91 8.31
N ILE A 9 13.67 11.13 8.77
CA ILE A 9 12.81 12.30 8.51
C ILE A 9 12.68 12.55 7.00
N SER A 10 13.77 12.49 6.25
CA SER A 10 13.75 12.69 4.79
C SER A 10 12.94 11.63 4.03
N LEU A 11 12.78 10.45 4.61
CA LEU A 11 12.00 9.36 4.02
C LEU A 11 10.50 9.45 4.31
N LEU A 12 10.06 10.21 5.32
CA LEU A 12 8.65 10.24 5.76
C LEU A 12 7.63 10.43 4.63
N PRO A 13 7.84 11.32 3.63
CA PRO A 13 6.87 11.47 2.54
C PRO A 13 6.69 10.20 1.71
N ARG A 14 7.78 9.47 1.46
CA ARG A 14 7.75 8.18 0.73
C ARG A 14 7.11 7.09 1.57
N LEU A 15 7.46 7.01 2.85
CA LEU A 15 6.92 6.02 3.78
C LEU A 15 5.41 6.21 3.99
N ARG A 16 4.93 7.47 4.04
CA ARG A 16 3.51 7.81 4.10
C ARG A 16 2.77 7.32 2.85
N ARG A 17 3.31 7.58 1.66
CA ARG A 17 2.72 7.10 0.40
C ARG A 17 2.67 5.58 0.36
N PHE A 18 3.72 4.90 0.80
CA PHE A 18 3.75 3.44 0.90
C PHE A 18 2.68 2.93 1.88
N ALA A 19 2.59 3.49 3.08
CA ALA A 19 1.57 3.14 4.06
C ALA A 19 0.16 3.35 3.53
N PHE A 20 -0.09 4.47 2.83
CA PHE A 20 -1.36 4.74 2.18
C PHE A 20 -1.72 3.71 1.10
N THR A 21 -0.76 3.30 0.28
CA THR A 21 -0.97 2.24 -0.72
C THR A 21 -1.37 0.91 -0.08
N LEU A 22 -0.85 0.61 1.13
CA LEU A 22 -1.20 -0.60 1.86
C LEU A 22 -2.59 -0.54 2.52
N THR A 23 -2.94 0.59 3.10
CA THR A 23 -4.16 0.74 3.91
C THR A 23 -5.37 1.22 3.12
N GLY A 24 -5.15 2.05 2.09
CA GLY A 24 -6.20 2.70 1.31
C GLY A 24 -6.88 3.88 2.02
N SER A 25 -6.47 4.22 3.25
CA SER A 25 -7.02 5.30 4.08
C SER A 25 -5.88 6.15 4.63
N MET A 26 -6.04 7.49 4.63
CA MET A 26 -5.02 8.39 5.17
C MET A 26 -4.87 8.25 6.68
N ASP A 27 -5.98 8.10 7.41
CA ASP A 27 -5.96 7.94 8.87
C ASP A 27 -5.24 6.63 9.25
N ASP A 28 -5.60 5.52 8.61
CA ASP A 28 -4.93 4.24 8.83
C ASP A 28 -3.44 4.27 8.40
N ALA A 29 -3.11 5.04 7.36
CA ALA A 29 -1.73 5.19 6.92
C ALA A 29 -0.88 5.98 7.93
N GLU A 30 -1.43 7.05 8.51
CA GLU A 30 -0.77 7.82 9.56
C GLU A 30 -0.55 6.96 10.83
N ASP A 31 -1.57 6.22 11.26
CA ASP A 31 -1.47 5.32 12.41
C ASP A 31 -0.43 4.20 12.17
N LEU A 32 -0.43 3.61 10.96
CA LEU A 32 0.54 2.60 10.56
C LEU A 32 1.96 3.18 10.54
N LEU A 33 2.13 4.38 9.95
CA LEU A 33 3.42 5.06 9.87
C LEU A 33 3.94 5.41 11.26
N GLN A 34 3.09 5.93 12.14
CA GLN A 34 3.46 6.25 13.52
C GLN A 34 3.94 5.00 14.25
N ALA A 35 3.18 3.90 14.22
CA ALA A 35 3.56 2.63 14.84
C ALA A 35 4.90 2.09 14.30
N ALA A 36 5.11 2.20 12.99
CA ALA A 36 6.35 1.80 12.35
C ALA A 36 7.55 2.67 12.78
N CYS A 37 7.36 3.99 12.84
CA CYS A 37 8.39 4.92 13.33
C CYS A 37 8.77 4.67 14.78
N GLU A 38 7.79 4.43 15.67
CA GLU A 38 8.06 4.07 17.06
C GLU A 38 8.88 2.78 17.16
N LYS A 39 8.55 1.76 16.36
CA LYS A 39 9.28 0.50 16.31
C LYS A 39 10.68 0.67 15.76
N ALA A 40 10.84 1.49 14.73
CA ALA A 40 12.13 1.85 14.14
C ALA A 40 13.02 2.57 15.15
N LEU A 41 12.51 3.59 15.85
CA LEU A 41 13.27 4.33 16.84
C LEU A 41 13.75 3.45 18.00
N LYS A 42 12.92 2.49 18.45
CA LYS A 42 13.29 1.52 19.49
C LYS A 42 14.36 0.50 19.05
N SER A 43 14.54 0.33 17.75
CA SER A 43 15.49 -0.63 17.17
C SER A 43 16.56 0.03 16.27
N LEU A 44 16.72 1.34 16.38
CA LEU A 44 17.65 2.10 15.55
C LEU A 44 19.13 1.72 15.80
N ASP A 45 19.44 1.27 17.01
CA ASP A 45 20.74 0.72 17.41
C ASP A 45 21.07 -0.59 16.68
N ARG A 46 20.06 -1.33 16.20
CA ARG A 46 20.18 -2.56 15.42
C ARG A 46 20.25 -2.32 13.92
N PHE A 47 20.08 -1.05 13.50
CA PHE A 47 20.20 -0.72 12.08
C PHE A 47 21.65 -0.88 11.62
N GLU A 48 21.86 -1.77 10.67
CA GLU A 48 23.19 -2.05 10.13
C GLU A 48 23.65 -0.93 9.22
N LYS A 49 24.72 -0.22 9.64
CA LYS A 49 25.30 0.88 8.88
C LYS A 49 25.80 0.38 7.53
N GLY A 50 25.41 1.08 6.47
CA GLY A 50 25.72 0.70 5.08
C GLY A 50 24.58 -0.02 4.36
N THR A 51 23.51 -0.39 5.08
CA THR A 51 22.27 -0.86 4.45
C THR A 51 21.34 0.31 4.10
N ARG A 52 20.37 0.06 3.23
CA ARG A 52 19.41 1.07 2.81
C ARG A 52 18.32 1.26 3.87
N MET A 53 18.24 2.45 4.44
CA MET A 53 17.24 2.78 5.46
C MET A 53 15.81 2.70 4.93
N ASP A 54 15.56 3.06 3.67
CA ASP A 54 14.24 2.93 3.06
C ASP A 54 13.77 1.46 3.01
N SER A 55 14.63 0.53 2.60
CA SER A 55 14.31 -0.90 2.57
C SER A 55 14.02 -1.46 3.96
N TRP A 56 14.80 -1.03 4.95
CA TRP A 56 14.57 -1.40 6.35
C TRP A 56 13.23 -0.86 6.88
N MET A 57 12.90 0.39 6.58
CA MET A 57 11.60 0.99 6.95
C MET A 57 10.43 0.33 6.25
N TYR A 58 10.52 0.01 4.95
CA TYR A 58 9.47 -0.72 4.25
C TYR A 58 9.18 -2.08 4.88
N ARG A 59 10.21 -2.80 5.33
CA ARG A 59 10.05 -4.05 6.07
C ARG A 59 9.32 -3.85 7.41
N ILE A 60 9.66 -2.81 8.17
CA ILE A 60 9.00 -2.49 9.43
C ILE A 60 7.52 -2.16 9.19
N ILE A 61 7.22 -1.28 8.23
CA ILE A 61 5.85 -0.89 7.88
C ILE A 61 5.04 -2.11 7.45
N GLN A 62 5.59 -2.95 6.56
CA GLN A 62 4.95 -4.17 6.10
C GLN A 62 4.62 -5.11 7.27
N ASN A 63 5.55 -5.34 8.19
CA ASN A 63 5.32 -6.18 9.35
C ASN A 63 4.23 -5.62 10.26
N CYS A 64 4.26 -4.31 10.55
CA CYS A 64 3.22 -3.65 11.33
C CYS A 64 1.84 -3.78 10.66
N TRP A 65 1.78 -3.60 9.34
CA TRP A 65 0.54 -3.71 8.59
C TRP A 65 -0.02 -5.14 8.60
N ILE A 66 0.81 -6.16 8.36
CA ILE A 66 0.39 -7.56 8.43
C ILE A 66 -0.14 -7.91 9.82
N ASP A 67 0.53 -7.44 10.88
CA ASP A 67 0.08 -7.65 12.26
C ASP A 67 -1.31 -7.00 12.47
N GLN A 68 -1.53 -5.78 11.98
CA GLN A 68 -2.83 -5.10 12.04
C GLN A 68 -3.92 -5.86 11.27
N VAL A 69 -3.63 -6.32 10.05
CA VAL A 69 -4.58 -7.10 9.23
C VAL A 69 -4.94 -8.41 9.92
N ARG A 70 -3.98 -9.11 10.49
CA ARG A 70 -4.22 -10.34 11.27
C ARG A 70 -5.09 -10.06 12.50
N ALA A 71 -4.79 -8.98 13.23
CA ALA A 71 -5.58 -8.60 14.39
C ALA A 71 -7.03 -8.23 14.04
N ARG A 72 -7.25 -7.55 12.90
CA ARG A 72 -8.60 -7.26 12.37
C ARG A 72 -9.36 -8.56 12.03
N LYS A 73 -8.72 -9.49 11.32
CA LYS A 73 -9.33 -10.79 10.98
C LYS A 73 -9.75 -11.60 12.22
N VAL A 74 -8.99 -11.55 13.31
CA VAL A 74 -9.33 -12.23 14.56
C VAL A 74 -10.51 -11.58 15.29
N ARG A 75 -10.65 -10.24 15.20
CA ARG A 75 -11.75 -9.51 15.88
C ARG A 75 -13.11 -9.67 15.20
N GLY A 76 -13.15 -10.11 13.92
CA GLY A 76 -14.38 -10.38 13.18
C GLY A 76 -15.08 -9.12 12.62
N PRO A 77 -16.17 -9.30 11.84
CA PRO A 77 -16.80 -8.24 11.02
C PRO A 77 -17.50 -7.12 11.81
N ALA A 78 -17.77 -7.29 13.09
CA ALA A 78 -18.45 -6.26 13.91
C ALA A 78 -17.63 -4.97 14.09
N VAL A 79 -16.31 -5.03 13.89
CA VAL A 79 -15.41 -3.87 14.00
C VAL A 79 -15.15 -3.22 12.62
N GLU A 80 -15.38 -3.96 11.53
CA GLU A 80 -15.18 -3.44 10.17
C GLU A 80 -16.23 -2.38 9.77
N MET A 81 -17.44 -2.45 10.33
CA MET A 81 -18.51 -1.50 10.00
C MET A 81 -18.25 -0.09 10.56
N GLU A 82 -17.56 0.01 11.70
CA GLU A 82 -17.19 1.31 12.28
C GLU A 82 -16.02 1.99 11.53
N ILE A 83 -15.20 1.18 10.84
CA ILE A 83 -14.05 1.66 10.05
C ILE A 83 -14.48 2.04 8.63
N ALA A 84 -15.48 1.38 8.05
CA ALA A 84 -16.01 1.69 6.72
C ALA A 84 -16.70 3.07 6.68
N GLU A 85 -17.33 3.53 7.76
CA GLU A 85 -17.91 4.86 7.85
C GLU A 85 -16.87 5.99 7.88
N ARG A 86 -15.64 5.73 8.31
CA ARG A 86 -14.56 6.72 8.31
C ARG A 86 -13.97 7.05 6.93
N VAL A 87 -14.23 6.22 5.92
CA VAL A 87 -13.76 6.44 4.54
C VAL A 87 -14.62 7.44 3.76
N ALA A 88 -15.80 7.78 4.27
CA ALA A 88 -16.80 8.64 3.58
C ALA A 88 -16.60 10.15 3.78
N GLY A 89 -15.53 10.59 4.41
CA GLY A 89 -15.23 11.99 4.67
C GLY A 89 -14.20 12.59 3.72
N SER A 90 -14.52 12.80 2.44
CA SER A 90 -13.68 13.62 1.58
C SER A 90 -14.48 14.76 0.95
N ASP A 91 -13.98 15.96 1.18
CA ASP A 91 -14.43 17.23 0.65
C ASP A 91 -14.79 17.18 -0.84
N ALA A 92 -16.02 17.60 -1.15
CA ALA A 92 -16.52 17.83 -2.49
C ALA A 92 -15.82 19.05 -3.14
N ARG A 93 -14.62 18.82 -3.68
CA ARG A 93 -13.97 19.71 -4.63
C ARG A 93 -13.88 19.00 -5.97
N GLN A 94 -14.10 19.77 -7.07
CA GLN A 94 -14.08 19.31 -8.45
C GLN A 94 -12.93 18.30 -8.69
N GLU A 95 -13.28 17.02 -8.67
CA GLU A 95 -12.33 15.95 -8.96
C GLU A 95 -12.05 15.96 -10.46
N THR A 96 -10.77 16.09 -10.82
CA THR A 96 -10.35 15.92 -12.21
C THR A 96 -10.43 14.44 -12.58
N GLU A 97 -10.65 14.12 -13.86
CA GLU A 97 -10.70 12.74 -14.38
C GLU A 97 -9.46 11.91 -13.95
N ALA A 98 -8.30 12.53 -13.92
CA ALA A 98 -7.07 11.90 -13.45
C ALA A 98 -7.14 11.49 -11.96
N ARG A 99 -7.80 12.32 -11.13
CA ARG A 99 -7.95 12.03 -9.69
C ARG A 99 -8.93 10.87 -9.46
N LEU A 100 -10.03 10.86 -10.19
CA LEU A 100 -10.99 9.74 -10.18
C LEU A 100 -10.35 8.43 -10.64
N THR A 101 -9.52 8.48 -11.67
CA THR A 101 -8.78 7.32 -12.16
C THR A 101 -7.80 6.81 -11.10
N LEU A 102 -7.05 7.71 -10.45
CA LEU A 102 -6.13 7.33 -9.37
C LEU A 102 -6.86 6.70 -8.19
N GLN A 103 -7.99 7.28 -7.78
CA GLN A 103 -8.81 6.74 -6.69
C GLN A 103 -9.31 5.33 -7.01
N ARG A 104 -9.81 5.09 -8.22
CA ARG A 104 -10.22 3.74 -8.67
C ARG A 104 -9.07 2.74 -8.59
N VAL A 105 -7.88 3.12 -9.07
CA VAL A 105 -6.70 2.25 -8.98
C VAL A 105 -6.37 1.93 -7.53
N GLN A 106 -6.42 2.90 -6.63
CA GLN A 106 -6.16 2.71 -5.20
C GLN A 106 -7.17 1.76 -4.55
N GLU A 107 -8.46 1.92 -4.84
CA GLU A 107 -9.51 1.01 -4.38
C GLU A 107 -9.24 -0.44 -4.84
N LYS A 108 -8.86 -0.63 -6.11
CA LYS A 108 -8.56 -1.95 -6.65
C LYS A 108 -7.24 -2.53 -6.12
N VAL A 109 -6.27 -1.72 -5.82
CA VAL A 109 -5.06 -2.15 -5.10
C VAL A 109 -5.42 -2.65 -3.69
N ALA A 110 -6.38 -2.02 -3.02
CA ALA A 110 -6.86 -2.47 -1.71
C ALA A 110 -7.58 -3.84 -1.74
N GLU A 111 -8.08 -4.28 -2.89
CA GLU A 111 -8.69 -5.62 -3.08
C GLU A 111 -7.65 -6.73 -3.33
N LEU A 112 -6.38 -6.39 -3.56
CA LEU A 112 -5.32 -7.38 -3.78
C LEU A 112 -4.98 -8.14 -2.49
N PRO A 113 -4.60 -9.43 -2.59
CA PRO A 113 -3.98 -10.14 -1.49
C PRO A 113 -2.78 -9.38 -0.93
N GLU A 114 -2.59 -9.46 0.39
CA GLU A 114 -1.61 -8.67 1.14
C GLU A 114 -0.20 -8.75 0.54
N GLU A 115 0.28 -9.94 0.21
CA GLU A 115 1.61 -10.17 -0.35
C GLU A 115 1.80 -9.56 -1.75
N GLN A 116 0.73 -9.49 -2.55
CA GLN A 116 0.74 -8.86 -3.87
C GLN A 116 0.70 -7.35 -3.74
N ARG A 117 -0.13 -6.83 -2.83
CA ARG A 117 -0.25 -5.39 -2.55
C ARG A 117 1.07 -4.78 -2.11
N VAL A 118 1.77 -5.42 -1.17
CA VAL A 118 3.10 -4.98 -0.71
C VAL A 118 4.07 -4.85 -1.89
N LEU A 119 4.12 -5.84 -2.78
CA LEU A 119 5.04 -5.81 -3.92
C LEU A 119 4.65 -4.79 -4.98
N ILE A 120 3.35 -4.60 -5.25
CA ILE A 120 2.87 -3.50 -6.10
C ILE A 120 3.29 -2.15 -5.51
N ALA A 121 3.12 -1.94 -4.22
CA ALA A 121 3.53 -0.73 -3.55
C ALA A 121 5.05 -0.50 -3.64
N MET A 122 5.87 -1.51 -3.33
CA MET A 122 7.33 -1.39 -3.38
C MET A 122 7.87 -1.14 -4.78
N VAL A 123 7.42 -1.91 -5.76
CA VAL A 123 8.02 -1.89 -7.10
C VAL A 123 7.35 -0.86 -8.00
N SER A 124 6.01 -0.80 -8.04
CA SER A 124 5.29 0.06 -8.98
C SER A 124 5.09 1.49 -8.46
N VAL A 125 4.98 1.68 -7.14
CA VAL A 125 4.78 3.01 -6.53
C VAL A 125 6.10 3.61 -6.06
N GLU A 126 6.90 2.85 -5.31
CA GLU A 126 8.16 3.34 -4.72
C GLU A 126 9.39 3.14 -5.63
N GLY A 127 9.25 2.38 -6.73
CA GLY A 127 10.28 2.23 -7.75
C GLY A 127 11.46 1.34 -7.33
N LEU A 128 11.26 0.43 -6.36
CA LEU A 128 12.29 -0.54 -6.01
C LEU A 128 12.48 -1.55 -7.15
N SER A 129 13.74 -1.95 -7.37
CA SER A 129 14.03 -3.11 -8.21
C SER A 129 13.55 -4.40 -7.54
N TYR A 130 13.36 -5.45 -8.32
CA TYR A 130 12.98 -6.77 -7.81
C TYR A 130 13.99 -7.32 -6.79
N LYS A 131 15.27 -7.04 -7.01
CA LYS A 131 16.34 -7.44 -6.09
C LYS A 131 16.24 -6.69 -4.76
N GLU A 132 16.00 -5.38 -4.80
CA GLU A 132 15.81 -4.56 -3.59
C GLU A 132 14.56 -4.99 -2.81
N ALA A 133 13.44 -5.25 -3.49
CA ALA A 133 12.23 -5.75 -2.87
C ALA A 133 12.44 -7.15 -2.24
N ALA A 134 13.15 -8.05 -2.93
CA ALA A 134 13.51 -9.37 -2.43
C ALA A 134 14.34 -9.28 -1.15
N THR A 135 15.36 -8.41 -1.15
CA THR A 135 16.21 -8.16 0.03
C THR A 135 15.42 -7.54 1.18
N ALA A 136 14.59 -6.53 0.90
CA ALA A 136 13.78 -5.85 1.93
C ALA A 136 12.79 -6.80 2.60
N LEU A 137 12.17 -7.71 1.84
CA LEU A 137 11.17 -8.66 2.34
C LEU A 137 11.78 -9.99 2.83
N ASP A 138 13.08 -10.20 2.59
CA ASP A 138 13.78 -11.45 2.90
C ASP A 138 13.10 -12.67 2.24
N ILE A 139 12.83 -12.56 0.93
CA ILE A 139 12.23 -13.62 0.10
C ILE A 139 13.02 -13.81 -1.19
N PRO A 140 12.95 -14.99 -1.82
CA PRO A 140 13.60 -15.22 -3.10
C PRO A 140 13.08 -14.27 -4.19
N ILE A 141 13.97 -13.82 -5.08
CA ILE A 141 13.60 -12.93 -6.19
C ILE A 141 12.55 -13.58 -7.12
N GLY A 142 12.58 -14.89 -7.31
CA GLY A 142 11.55 -15.64 -8.05
C GLY A 142 10.16 -15.51 -7.42
N THR A 143 10.09 -15.43 -6.07
CA THR A 143 8.86 -15.18 -5.33
C THR A 143 8.35 -13.77 -5.58
N VAL A 144 9.24 -12.76 -5.60
CA VAL A 144 8.89 -11.38 -5.97
C VAL A 144 8.29 -11.34 -7.36
N MET A 145 8.96 -11.95 -8.34
CA MET A 145 8.52 -11.98 -9.74
C MET A 145 7.14 -12.64 -9.89
N SER A 146 6.94 -13.81 -9.30
CA SER A 146 5.68 -14.55 -9.41
C SER A 146 4.51 -13.86 -8.70
N ARG A 147 4.72 -13.29 -7.50
CA ARG A 147 3.70 -12.54 -6.78
C ARG A 147 3.35 -11.24 -7.49
N LEU A 148 4.33 -10.52 -8.00
CA LEU A 148 4.13 -9.27 -8.75
C LEU A 148 3.38 -9.52 -10.05
N ALA A 149 3.72 -10.58 -10.80
CA ALA A 149 3.01 -10.95 -12.02
C ALA A 149 1.52 -11.28 -11.74
N ARG A 150 1.24 -12.03 -10.67
CA ARG A 150 -0.13 -12.33 -10.25
C ARG A 150 -0.88 -11.07 -9.78
N GLY A 151 -0.21 -10.21 -9.01
CA GLY A 151 -0.79 -8.94 -8.55
C GLY A 151 -1.17 -8.02 -9.71
N ARG A 152 -0.29 -7.85 -10.69
CA ARG A 152 -0.55 -7.03 -11.89
C ARG A 152 -1.71 -7.58 -12.72
N ARG A 153 -1.76 -8.89 -12.93
CA ARG A 153 -2.87 -9.54 -13.65
C ARG A 153 -4.18 -9.33 -12.91
N ARG A 154 -4.20 -9.58 -11.60
CA ARG A 154 -5.40 -9.38 -10.80
C ARG A 154 -5.88 -7.94 -10.79
N LEU A 155 -4.95 -6.99 -10.68
CA LEU A 155 -5.27 -5.56 -10.74
C LEU A 155 -5.88 -5.16 -12.09
N HIS A 156 -5.32 -5.67 -13.19
CA HIS A 156 -5.87 -5.46 -14.53
C HIS A 156 -7.31 -5.98 -14.64
N GLU A 157 -7.57 -7.22 -14.21
CA GLU A 157 -8.91 -7.81 -14.20
C GLU A 157 -9.90 -6.95 -13.37
N LEU A 158 -9.51 -6.50 -12.19
CA LEU A 158 -10.33 -5.66 -11.33
C LEU A 158 -10.63 -4.28 -11.95
N LEU A 159 -9.69 -3.71 -12.67
CA LEU A 159 -9.85 -2.43 -13.36
C LEU A 159 -10.75 -2.56 -14.59
N GLU A 160 -10.64 -3.64 -15.37
CA GLU A 160 -11.50 -3.91 -16.52
C GLU A 160 -12.96 -4.13 -16.10
N LEU A 161 -13.20 -4.90 -15.03
CA LEU A 161 -14.54 -5.12 -14.48
C LEU A 161 -15.19 -3.84 -13.92
N SER A 162 -14.38 -2.85 -13.59
CA SER A 162 -14.82 -1.56 -13.02
C SER A 162 -14.83 -0.43 -14.05
N GLY A 163 -14.53 -0.72 -15.32
CA GLY A 163 -14.63 0.25 -16.43
C GLY A 163 -16.07 0.81 -16.52
N PRO A 164 -16.29 1.99 -17.14
CA PRO A 164 -17.63 2.48 -17.37
C PRO A 164 -18.38 1.37 -18.09
N ALA A 165 -19.52 0.98 -17.55
CA ALA A 165 -20.42 0.03 -18.23
C ALA A 165 -20.52 0.52 -19.68
N ALA A 166 -20.08 -0.32 -20.60
CA ALA A 166 -20.19 -0.04 -22.03
C ALA A 166 -21.64 0.34 -22.26
N GLY A 167 -21.87 1.60 -22.60
CA GLY A 167 -23.20 2.12 -22.80
C GLY A 167 -23.94 1.16 -23.70
N VAL A 168 -25.07 0.67 -23.22
CA VAL A 168 -26.05 -0.04 -24.01
C VAL A 168 -26.34 0.82 -25.24
N ALA A 169 -25.65 0.55 -26.34
CA ALA A 169 -26.09 0.97 -27.66
C ALA A 169 -27.30 0.09 -27.97
N GLY A 170 -28.39 0.40 -27.27
CA GLY A 170 -29.70 -0.12 -27.56
C GLY A 170 -30.26 0.56 -28.78
N ALA A 171 -30.54 -0.26 -29.74
CA ALA A 171 -31.69 -0.19 -30.61
C ALA A 171 -32.03 1.20 -31.20
N ALA A 172 -31.67 1.42 -32.39
CA ALA A 172 -32.57 2.10 -33.32
C ALA A 172 -33.08 1.02 -34.26
N GLY A 173 -34.24 0.52 -33.98
CA GLY A 173 -35.05 -0.11 -34.98
C GLY A 173 -35.69 0.98 -35.84
N ASP A 174 -35.88 0.59 -37.04
CA ASP A 174 -36.81 1.10 -38.03
C ASP A 174 -36.43 2.33 -38.85
#